data_997c068b49c54bbdb640c7258dace1bc
#
_entry.id   997c068b49c54bbdb640c7258dace1bc
#
_cell.length_a   1.000
_cell.length_b   1.000
_cell.length_c   1.000
_cell.angle_alpha   90.00
_cell.angle_beta   90.00
_cell.angle_gamma   90.00
#
_symmetry.space_group_name_H-M   'P 1'
#
loop_
_entity.id
_entity.type
_entity.pdbx_description
1 polymer ?
#
loop_
_entity_poly.entity_id
_entity_poly.type
_entity_poly.pdbx_seq_one_letter_code
_entity_poly.pdbx_strand_id
1 'polypeptide(L)'
;MEIKVITICGSMRFSKEMMRIAEELELKYGYAVIQCVYNVDGQKYEGIDASILDKIHRKKIDISDAIYVVNIDGYIGNSTKNEIEYAKRNSKEIIYHEKIN
;
A
#
# COMPACT_ATOMS: atom_id res chain seq x y z
N MET A 1 12.38 20.90 -5.40
CA MET A 1 11.40 20.21 -4.54
C MET A 1 11.50 18.70 -4.80
N GLU A 2 11.77 17.94 -3.77
CA GLU A 2 11.73 16.49 -3.89
C GLU A 2 10.33 16.01 -3.56
N ILE A 3 9.81 15.18 -4.47
CA ILE A 3 8.50 14.56 -4.25
C ILE A 3 8.72 13.18 -3.64
N LYS A 4 8.15 12.97 -2.44
CA LYS A 4 8.23 11.68 -1.78
C LYS A 4 7.36 10.66 -2.52
N VAL A 5 7.92 9.49 -2.81
CA VAL A 5 7.20 8.39 -3.45
C VAL A 5 6.70 7.45 -2.37
N ILE A 6 5.42 7.17 -2.37
CA ILE A 6 4.77 6.35 -1.34
C ILE A 6 3.97 5.24 -1.99
N THR A 7 4.16 4.01 -1.54
CA THR A 7 3.30 2.89 -1.94
C THR A 7 2.21 2.69 -0.91
N ILE A 8 0.96 2.68 -1.34
CA ILE A 8 -0.17 2.45 -0.44
C ILE A 8 -0.35 0.96 -0.20
N CYS A 9 -0.56 0.60 1.06
CA CYS A 9 -0.73 -0.79 1.50
C CYS A 9 -1.99 -0.88 2.36
N GLY A 10 -2.75 -1.95 2.20
CA GLY A 10 -3.95 -2.15 3.00
C GLY A 10 -4.76 -3.34 2.51
N SER A 11 -5.73 -3.74 3.31
CA SER A 11 -6.65 -4.81 2.94
C SER A 11 -7.57 -4.37 1.81
N MET A 12 -7.90 -5.30 0.91
CA MET A 12 -8.84 -5.04 -0.18
C MET A 12 -10.23 -4.63 0.33
N ARG A 13 -10.57 -4.95 1.59
CA ARG A 13 -11.82 -4.44 2.17
C ARG A 13 -11.88 -2.92 2.18
N PHE A 14 -10.72 -2.26 2.15
CA PHE A 14 -10.61 -0.80 2.13
C PHE A 14 -10.31 -0.24 0.75
N SER A 15 -10.56 -1.01 -0.32
CA SER A 15 -10.15 -0.60 -1.67
C SER A 15 -10.67 0.78 -2.06
N LYS A 16 -11.93 1.08 -1.78
CA LYS A 16 -12.50 2.40 -2.09
C LYS A 16 -11.86 3.52 -1.29
N GLU A 17 -11.65 3.26 0.00
CA GLU A 17 -11.01 4.22 0.91
C GLU A 17 -9.57 4.46 0.46
N MET A 18 -8.86 3.40 0.06
CA MET A 18 -7.48 3.50 -0.40
C MET A 18 -7.37 4.37 -1.65
N MET A 19 -8.30 4.25 -2.58
CA MET A 19 -8.32 5.08 -3.78
C MET A 19 -8.53 6.55 -3.43
N ARG A 20 -9.45 6.85 -2.52
CA ARG A 20 -9.69 8.24 -2.05
C ARG A 20 -8.49 8.79 -1.31
N ILE A 21 -7.89 7.96 -0.46
CA ILE A 21 -6.70 8.35 0.32
C ILE A 21 -5.54 8.66 -0.63
N ALA A 22 -5.33 7.81 -1.66
CA ALA A 22 -4.27 8.04 -2.63
C ALA A 22 -4.45 9.40 -3.33
N GLU A 23 -5.67 9.72 -3.74
CA GLU A 23 -5.98 11.01 -4.35
C GLU A 23 -5.68 12.17 -3.39
N GLU A 24 -6.10 12.03 -2.13
CA GLU A 24 -5.87 13.05 -1.12
C GLU A 24 -4.38 13.25 -0.84
N LEU A 25 -3.62 12.14 -0.75
CA LEU A 25 -2.18 12.22 -0.52
C LEU A 25 -1.48 12.97 -1.64
N GLU A 26 -1.92 12.82 -2.88
CA GLU A 26 -1.34 13.55 -4.01
C GLU A 26 -1.78 15.01 -4.02
N LEU A 27 -3.08 15.27 -3.88
CA LEU A 27 -3.62 16.62 -4.02
C LEU A 27 -3.31 17.53 -2.84
N LYS A 28 -3.32 16.98 -1.61
CA LYS A 28 -3.09 17.79 -0.41
C LYS A 28 -1.65 17.80 0.06
N TYR A 29 -0.96 16.67 -0.06
CA TYR A 29 0.38 16.52 0.49
C TYR A 29 1.48 16.52 -0.57
N GLY A 30 1.10 16.42 -1.85
CA GLY A 30 2.07 16.46 -2.94
C GLY A 30 2.94 15.23 -3.06
N TYR A 31 2.49 14.10 -2.54
CA TYR A 31 3.20 12.82 -2.68
C TYR A 31 2.90 12.18 -4.03
N ALA A 32 3.83 11.37 -4.54
CA ALA A 32 3.57 10.51 -5.67
C ALA A 32 3.16 9.14 -5.11
N VAL A 33 1.92 8.72 -5.34
CA VAL A 33 1.37 7.52 -4.73
C VAL A 33 1.32 6.37 -5.73
N ILE A 34 1.99 5.28 -5.38
CA ILE A 34 1.93 4.03 -6.14
C ILE A 34 0.85 3.16 -5.49
N GLN A 35 -0.10 2.72 -6.30
CA GLN A 35 -1.24 1.95 -5.81
C GLN A 35 -1.05 0.46 -6.04
N CYS A 36 -1.73 -0.35 -5.22
CA CYS A 36 -1.77 -1.79 -5.40
C CYS A 36 -2.73 -2.16 -6.54
N VAL A 37 -2.74 -3.43 -6.90
CA VAL A 37 -3.72 -3.94 -7.85
C VAL A 37 -5.04 -4.13 -7.13
N TYR A 38 -6.06 -3.38 -7.56
CA TYR A 38 -7.40 -3.54 -7.05
C TYR A 38 -8.15 -4.50 -7.97
N ASN A 39 -8.65 -5.58 -7.42
CA ASN A 39 -9.44 -6.54 -8.20
C ASN A 39 -10.84 -5.96 -8.42
N VAL A 40 -10.95 -5.08 -9.40
CA VAL A 40 -12.14 -4.22 -9.62
C VAL A 40 -13.38 -5.06 -9.86
N ASP A 41 -13.26 -6.14 -10.63
CA ASP A 41 -14.40 -6.97 -10.99
C ASP A 41 -14.64 -8.13 -10.03
N GLY A 42 -13.81 -8.29 -9.01
CA GLY A 42 -13.91 -9.39 -8.05
C GLY A 42 -13.66 -10.77 -8.67
N GLN A 43 -13.05 -10.82 -9.84
CA GLN A 43 -12.76 -12.08 -10.53
C GLN A 43 -11.56 -12.79 -9.91
N LYS A 44 -11.57 -14.11 -10.00
CA LYS A 44 -10.39 -14.90 -9.65
C LYS A 44 -9.39 -14.82 -10.79
N TYR A 45 -8.12 -14.62 -10.46
CA TYR A 45 -7.05 -14.61 -11.45
C TYR A 45 -6.62 -16.05 -11.73
N GLU A 46 -7.37 -16.74 -12.58
CA GLU A 46 -7.05 -18.11 -12.96
C GLU A 46 -5.73 -18.16 -13.74
N GLY A 47 -4.90 -19.15 -13.41
CA GLY A 47 -3.63 -19.33 -14.08
C GLY A 47 -2.54 -18.35 -13.69
N ILE A 48 -2.82 -17.44 -12.76
CA ILE A 48 -1.84 -16.47 -12.28
C ILE A 48 -1.34 -16.93 -10.90
N ASP A 49 -0.02 -17.03 -10.79
CA ASP A 49 0.63 -17.31 -9.51
C ASP A 49 0.52 -16.08 -8.61
N ALA A 50 -0.18 -16.22 -7.49
CA ALA A 50 -0.37 -15.12 -6.53
C ALA A 50 0.97 -14.56 -6.04
N SER A 51 2.03 -15.36 -6.03
CA SER A 51 3.36 -14.89 -5.62
C SER A 51 3.91 -13.80 -6.54
N ILE A 52 3.46 -13.74 -7.80
CA ILE A 52 3.87 -12.70 -8.74
C ILE A 52 3.37 -11.34 -8.28
N LEU A 53 2.11 -11.27 -7.82
CA LEU A 53 1.55 -10.01 -7.32
C LEU A 53 2.29 -9.53 -6.08
N ASP A 54 2.67 -10.45 -5.19
CA ASP A 54 3.48 -10.11 -4.01
C ASP A 54 4.84 -9.55 -4.41
N LYS A 55 5.49 -10.17 -5.39
CA LYS A 55 6.79 -9.70 -5.90
C LYS A 55 6.67 -8.32 -6.53
N ILE A 56 5.61 -8.09 -7.30
CA ILE A 56 5.37 -6.79 -7.93
C ILE A 56 5.15 -5.72 -6.84
N HIS A 57 4.36 -6.05 -5.82
CA HIS A 57 4.09 -5.10 -4.74
C HIS A 57 5.37 -4.77 -3.96
N ARG A 58 6.22 -5.77 -3.71
CA ARG A 58 7.53 -5.55 -3.07
C ARG A 58 8.42 -4.64 -3.91
N LYS A 59 8.37 -4.80 -5.24
CA LYS A 59 9.13 -3.90 -6.13
C LYS A 59 8.62 -2.46 -6.00
N LYS A 60 7.32 -2.27 -5.90
CA LYS A 60 6.75 -0.94 -5.66
C LYS A 60 7.28 -0.35 -4.35
N ILE A 61 7.36 -1.16 -3.30
CA ILE A 61 7.94 -0.74 -2.03
C ILE A 61 9.42 -0.39 -2.20
N ASP A 62 10.17 -1.21 -2.93
CA ASP A 62 11.60 -1.01 -3.15
C ASP A 62 11.91 0.36 -3.76
N ILE A 63 11.09 0.80 -4.71
CA ILE A 63 11.29 2.09 -5.39
C ILE A 63 10.65 3.27 -4.67
N SER A 64 10.01 3.01 -3.54
CA SER A 64 9.35 4.04 -2.74
C SER A 64 10.24 4.52 -1.61
N ASP A 65 9.98 5.75 -1.15
CA ASP A 65 10.61 6.29 0.05
C ASP A 65 9.91 5.77 1.32
N ALA A 66 8.61 5.50 1.20
CA ALA A 66 7.79 5.10 2.33
C ALA A 66 6.64 4.21 1.85
N ILE A 67 6.02 3.53 2.81
CA ILE A 67 4.70 2.94 2.59
C ILE A 67 3.67 3.68 3.43
N TYR A 68 2.44 3.71 2.94
CA TYR A 68 1.32 4.29 3.66
C TYR A 68 0.32 3.18 3.96
N VAL A 69 0.15 2.87 5.24
CA VAL A 69 -0.66 1.75 5.69
C VAL A 69 -2.07 2.22 6.01
N VAL A 70 -3.05 1.71 5.30
CA VAL A 70 -4.46 2.03 5.54
C VAL A 70 -5.00 1.06 6.57
N ASN A 71 -5.02 1.50 7.82
CA ASN A 71 -5.39 0.69 8.99
C ASN A 71 -6.68 1.18 9.64
N ILE A 72 -7.72 1.34 8.85
CA ILE A 72 -9.01 1.86 9.33
C ILE A 72 -9.55 0.96 10.45
N ASP A 73 -9.95 1.58 11.57
CA ASP A 73 -10.39 0.90 12.79
C ASP A 73 -9.34 -0.05 13.36
N GLY A 74 -8.07 0.20 13.04
CA GLY A 74 -6.95 -0.62 13.51
C GLY A 74 -6.76 -1.91 12.76
N TYR A 75 -7.56 -2.17 11.73
CA TYR A 75 -7.47 -3.45 11.01
C TYR A 75 -6.28 -3.46 10.05
N ILE A 76 -5.46 -4.50 10.19
CA ILE A 76 -4.33 -4.79 9.30
C ILE A 76 -4.38 -6.28 8.96
N GLY A 77 -4.59 -6.61 7.68
CA GLY A 77 -4.62 -7.99 7.23
C GLY A 77 -3.22 -8.62 7.17
N ASN A 78 -3.18 -9.93 6.97
CA ASN A 78 -1.91 -10.66 6.95
C ASN A 78 -0.96 -10.19 5.85
N SER A 79 -1.46 -9.96 4.64
CA SER A 79 -0.64 -9.48 3.54
C SER A 79 -0.02 -8.12 3.87
N THR A 80 -0.81 -7.24 4.46
CA THR A 80 -0.33 -5.91 4.85
C THR A 80 0.71 -6.00 5.96
N LYS A 81 0.53 -6.92 6.93
CA LYS A 81 1.54 -7.17 7.96
C LYS A 81 2.87 -7.60 7.36
N ASN A 82 2.83 -8.47 6.36
CA ASN A 82 4.03 -8.93 5.66
C ASN A 82 4.72 -7.77 4.92
N GLU A 83 3.94 -6.88 4.32
CA GLU A 83 4.44 -5.70 3.63
C GLU A 83 5.12 -4.73 4.60
N ILE A 84 4.52 -4.54 5.78
CA ILE A 84 5.11 -3.72 6.84
C ILE A 84 6.47 -4.28 7.27
N GLU A 85 6.55 -5.59 7.51
CA GLU A 85 7.81 -6.24 7.88
C GLU A 85 8.86 -6.09 6.78
N TYR A 86 8.46 -6.27 5.53
CA TYR A 86 9.36 -6.08 4.40
C TYR A 86 9.89 -4.65 4.34
N ALA A 87 9.02 -3.67 4.50
CA ALA A 87 9.41 -2.25 4.49
C ALA A 87 10.38 -1.94 5.63
N LYS A 88 10.13 -2.48 6.83
CA LYS A 88 11.02 -2.30 7.98
C LYS A 88 12.40 -2.86 7.70
N ARG A 89 12.48 -4.08 7.15
CA ARG A 89 13.76 -4.72 6.83
C ARG A 89 14.55 -3.95 5.79
N ASN A 90 13.86 -3.19 4.93
CA ASN A 90 14.50 -2.40 3.87
C ASN A 90 14.62 -0.93 4.25
N SER A 91 14.48 -0.61 5.52
CA SER A 91 14.66 0.74 6.08
C SER A 91 13.75 1.79 5.43
N LYS A 92 12.55 1.38 5.02
CA LYS A 92 11.55 2.31 4.49
C LYS A 92 10.77 2.95 5.63
N GLU A 93 10.41 4.20 5.45
CA GLU A 93 9.51 4.89 6.37
C GLU A 93 8.12 4.24 6.31
N ILE A 94 7.44 4.14 7.45
CA ILE A 94 6.10 3.59 7.52
C ILE A 94 5.18 4.66 8.09
N ILE A 95 4.19 5.04 7.29
CA ILE A 95 3.20 6.04 7.68
C ILE A 95 1.87 5.32 7.85
N TYR A 96 1.24 5.49 9.00
CA TYR A 96 -0.06 4.85 9.27
C TYR A 96 -1.18 5.87 9.09
N HIS A 97 -2.27 5.44 8.45
CA HIS A 97 -3.45 6.27 8.25
C HIS A 97 -4.08 6.65 9.58
N GLU A 98 -4.21 5.67 10.47
CA GLU A 98 -4.68 5.91 11.84
C GLU A 98 -3.52 5.71 12.82
N LYS A 99 -3.48 6.56 13.81
CA LYS A 99 -2.41 6.53 14.80
C LYS A 99 -2.41 5.20 15.55
N ILE A 100 -1.22 4.61 15.68
CA ILE A 100 -1.02 3.40 16.47
C ILE A 100 -0.61 3.80 17.89
N ASN A 101 -1.29 3.20 18.86
CA ASN A 101 -0.95 3.41 20.27
C ASN A 101 0.00 2.32 20.74
#